data_764397f59dbf6e55af6f789eae760d46
#
_entry.id   764397f59dbf6e55af6f789eae760d46
#
_cell.length_a   1.000
_cell.length_b   1.000
_cell.length_c   1.000
_cell.angle_alpha   90.00
_cell.angle_beta   90.00
_cell.angle_gamma   90.00
#
_symmetry.space_group_name_H-M   'P 1'
#
loop_
_entity.id
_entity.type
_entity.pdbx_description
1 polymer ?
#
loop_
_entity_poly.entity_id
_entity_poly.type
_entity_poly.pdbx_seq_one_letter_code
_entity_poly.pdbx_strand_id
1 'polypeptide(L)'
;MTRRGVLSILASLGLLASGAATAAPAQADSAPQEVLFVANNWDGTASVLSSDAGLAPVGEIDVIPDREQRMREIYRDPIRLAAFLVIRQTVGEGHDQFADDMYTTPDGSSLVVSRPSFADVVSLSLATGEVEWRFQVAGVRADHMAVSPDGTQVAVSASTGNRVHVLDIETGVEAGSFPTGDKPHENVYTSDGLLWNMSIGEVNNGLDDPVLDFLKGDRVITVADAETFEVVREIDMRDRLDNAGLSHLSDAVRPATFSPDESKLYFQVSYFGGFLEYDVATDRITRTKTLPGVFDGPRTEMVNDSRHHGLTMQPSGEHLCVAGTMDDYAVVVDRATLEAGPLVDVDKPYWSTVTGDGAACVVSESGADQVTSIDFETGQKVASVPVGDHPQRVRLGTVPAGWSGVG
;
A
#
# COMPACT_ATOMS: atom_id res chain seq x y z
N MET A 1 -85.94 -46.68 30.47
CA MET A 1 -85.26 -47.72 31.23
C MET A 1 -83.76 -47.45 31.15
N THR A 2 -83.20 -47.14 32.24
CA THR A 2 -81.84 -46.75 32.59
C THR A 2 -80.80 -47.85 32.38
N ARG A 3 -79.62 -47.52 31.90
CA ARG A 3 -78.36 -48.13 32.38
C ARG A 3 -77.22 -47.12 32.26
N ARG A 4 -76.66 -46.86 33.41
CA ARG A 4 -75.44 -46.12 33.67
C ARG A 4 -74.22 -46.96 33.24
N GLY A 5 -73.25 -46.33 32.51
CA GLY A 5 -71.95 -46.92 32.24
C GLY A 5 -70.89 -46.05 32.96
N VAL A 6 -70.09 -46.71 33.77
CA VAL A 6 -69.01 -46.11 34.56
C VAL A 6 -67.79 -45.89 33.68
N LEU A 7 -67.25 -44.66 33.67
CA LEU A 7 -66.01 -44.30 32.97
C LEU A 7 -64.88 -44.42 33.97
N SER A 8 -63.91 -45.30 33.71
CA SER A 8 -62.64 -45.40 34.48
C SER A 8 -61.62 -44.47 33.87
N ILE A 9 -61.11 -43.54 34.64
CA ILE A 9 -60.03 -42.66 34.28
C ILE A 9 -58.74 -43.34 34.64
N LEU A 10 -57.90 -43.67 33.64
CA LEU A 10 -56.49 -44.04 33.82
C LEU A 10 -55.64 -42.78 33.74
N ALA A 11 -55.01 -42.40 34.83
CA ALA A 11 -54.04 -41.34 34.89
C ALA A 11 -52.68 -41.90 34.47
N SER A 12 -52.15 -41.47 33.32
CA SER A 12 -50.79 -41.73 32.89
C SER A 12 -49.90 -40.58 33.37
N LEU A 13 -49.01 -40.90 34.34
CA LEU A 13 -47.89 -40.02 34.70
C LEU A 13 -46.89 -39.96 33.51
N GLY A 14 -46.81 -38.85 32.81
CA GLY A 14 -45.71 -38.54 31.89
C GLY A 14 -44.56 -37.94 32.65
N LEU A 15 -43.39 -38.62 32.71
CA LEU A 15 -42.12 -38.03 33.14
C LEU A 15 -41.68 -37.04 32.09
N LEU A 16 -41.70 -35.73 32.38
CA LEU A 16 -41.03 -34.69 31.65
C LEU A 16 -39.54 -34.72 32.06
N ALA A 17 -38.68 -35.31 31.19
CA ALA A 17 -37.24 -35.13 31.27
C ALA A 17 -36.91 -33.71 30.72
N SER A 18 -36.68 -32.77 31.62
CA SER A 18 -36.10 -31.46 31.28
C SER A 18 -34.62 -31.63 30.90
N GLY A 19 -34.32 -31.78 29.60
CA GLY A 19 -32.97 -31.65 29.09
C GLY A 19 -32.55 -30.21 29.22
N ALA A 20 -31.64 -29.93 30.15
CA ALA A 20 -30.90 -28.68 30.20
C ALA A 20 -29.97 -28.65 28.97
N ALA A 21 -30.35 -27.92 27.91
CA ALA A 21 -29.43 -27.54 26.86
C ALA A 21 -28.39 -26.61 27.51
N THR A 22 -27.19 -27.09 27.74
CA THR A 22 -26.03 -26.22 28.02
C THR A 22 -25.81 -25.39 26.78
N ALA A 23 -26.22 -24.13 26.79
CA ALA A 23 -25.78 -23.15 25.80
C ALA A 23 -24.25 -23.13 25.86
N ALA A 24 -23.58 -23.40 24.74
CA ALA A 24 -22.16 -23.14 24.61
C ALA A 24 -21.92 -21.66 25.00
N PRO A 25 -20.86 -21.35 25.72
CA PRO A 25 -20.55 -19.96 26.00
C PRO A 25 -20.45 -19.23 24.65
N ALA A 26 -21.20 -18.15 24.49
CA ALA A 26 -20.99 -17.23 23.40
C ALA A 26 -19.51 -16.84 23.43
N GLN A 27 -18.80 -17.14 22.35
CA GLN A 27 -17.43 -16.69 22.16
C GLN A 27 -17.52 -15.16 22.25
N ALA A 28 -16.91 -14.58 23.26
CA ALA A 28 -16.81 -13.12 23.35
C ALA A 28 -16.15 -12.69 22.03
N ASP A 29 -16.79 -11.83 21.26
CA ASP A 29 -16.20 -11.17 20.11
C ASP A 29 -14.97 -10.41 20.62
N SER A 30 -13.81 -11.05 20.52
CA SER A 30 -12.54 -10.39 20.78
C SER A 30 -12.36 -9.36 19.65
N ALA A 31 -11.98 -8.12 20.02
CA ALA A 31 -11.75 -7.05 19.05
C ALA A 31 -10.77 -7.52 17.96
N PRO A 32 -10.92 -7.05 16.73
CA PRO A 32 -9.95 -7.30 15.66
C PRO A 32 -8.53 -6.95 16.12
N GLN A 33 -7.55 -7.70 15.64
CA GLN A 33 -6.14 -7.49 15.95
C GLN A 33 -5.51 -6.61 14.87
N GLU A 34 -4.83 -5.54 15.28
CA GLU A 34 -4.02 -4.74 14.37
C GLU A 34 -2.72 -5.47 14.02
N VAL A 35 -2.34 -5.42 12.75
CA VAL A 35 -1.18 -6.11 12.17
C VAL A 35 -0.53 -5.26 11.07
N LEU A 36 0.66 -5.66 10.65
CA LEU A 36 1.32 -5.20 9.44
C LEU A 36 1.21 -6.26 8.35
N PHE A 37 0.72 -5.87 7.19
CA PHE A 37 0.76 -6.67 5.98
C PHE A 37 1.96 -6.28 5.13
N VAL A 38 2.71 -7.25 4.67
CA VAL A 38 3.89 -7.08 3.81
C VAL A 38 3.61 -7.70 2.45
N ALA A 39 3.61 -6.90 1.40
CA ALA A 39 3.43 -7.36 0.03
C ALA A 39 4.70 -8.01 -0.49
N ASN A 40 4.73 -9.33 -0.61
CA ASN A 40 5.80 -10.09 -1.22
C ASN A 40 5.56 -10.11 -2.74
N ASN A 41 6.16 -9.15 -3.43
CA ASN A 41 5.74 -8.75 -4.77
C ASN A 41 5.95 -9.85 -5.82
N TRP A 42 7.04 -10.63 -5.73
CA TRP A 42 7.38 -11.61 -6.75
C TRP A 42 6.75 -12.98 -6.55
N ASP A 43 6.54 -13.42 -5.32
CA ASP A 43 5.92 -14.73 -5.05
C ASP A 43 4.38 -14.66 -4.98
N GLY A 44 3.81 -13.48 -4.76
CA GLY A 44 2.36 -13.31 -4.71
C GLY A 44 1.74 -13.73 -3.39
N THR A 45 2.49 -13.57 -2.30
CA THR A 45 1.97 -13.73 -0.94
C THR A 45 1.92 -12.39 -0.19
N ALA A 46 1.23 -12.36 0.94
CA ALA A 46 1.31 -11.32 1.93
C ALA A 46 1.72 -11.93 3.28
N SER A 47 2.89 -11.57 3.78
CA SER A 47 3.27 -11.92 5.16
C SER A 47 2.57 -10.98 6.12
N VAL A 48 2.10 -11.53 7.27
CA VAL A 48 1.40 -10.77 8.30
C VAL A 48 2.21 -10.81 9.58
N LEU A 49 2.53 -9.62 10.11
CA LEU A 49 3.38 -9.42 11.27
C LEU A 49 2.60 -8.68 12.36
N SER A 50 3.03 -8.79 13.63
CA SER A 50 2.50 -7.92 14.68
C SER A 50 2.77 -6.45 14.35
N SER A 51 1.86 -5.56 14.77
CA SER A 51 1.96 -4.12 14.52
C SER A 51 2.96 -3.38 15.41
N ASP A 52 3.60 -4.09 16.37
CA ASP A 52 4.64 -3.53 17.24
C ASP A 52 6.05 -3.63 16.60
N ALA A 53 7.02 -2.96 17.21
CA ALA A 53 8.39 -2.92 16.71
C ALA A 53 9.13 -4.29 16.76
N GLY A 54 8.58 -5.30 17.41
CA GLY A 54 9.13 -6.66 17.45
C GLY A 54 8.86 -7.45 16.18
N LEU A 55 7.86 -7.06 15.37
CA LEU A 55 7.49 -7.65 14.09
C LEU A 55 7.28 -9.17 14.14
N ALA A 56 6.66 -9.67 15.22
CA ALA A 56 6.46 -11.11 15.37
C ALA A 56 5.57 -11.66 14.23
N PRO A 57 5.96 -12.77 13.55
CA PRO A 57 5.12 -13.37 12.53
C PRO A 57 3.77 -13.81 13.08
N VAL A 58 2.68 -13.45 12.37
CA VAL A 58 1.30 -13.82 12.70
C VAL A 58 0.77 -14.87 11.72
N GLY A 59 1.03 -14.70 10.43
CA GLY A 59 0.57 -15.63 9.40
C GLY A 59 0.99 -15.19 8.00
N GLU A 60 0.42 -15.86 7.00
CA GLU A 60 0.61 -15.57 5.59
C GLU A 60 -0.69 -15.82 4.82
N ILE A 61 -0.87 -15.14 3.70
CA ILE A 61 -1.99 -15.33 2.78
C ILE A 61 -1.49 -15.34 1.33
N ASP A 62 -1.97 -16.31 0.53
CA ASP A 62 -1.80 -16.30 -0.93
C ASP A 62 -2.71 -15.23 -1.53
N VAL A 63 -2.14 -14.23 -2.21
CA VAL A 63 -2.91 -13.16 -2.84
C VAL A 63 -3.18 -13.40 -4.33
N ILE A 64 -2.79 -14.56 -4.83
CA ILE A 64 -3.03 -15.01 -6.22
C ILE A 64 -3.68 -16.39 -6.33
N PRO A 65 -4.70 -16.73 -5.49
CA PRO A 65 -5.32 -18.05 -5.52
C PRO A 65 -5.97 -18.38 -6.87
N ASP A 66 -6.29 -17.36 -7.66
CA ASP A 66 -6.84 -17.45 -9.01
C ASP A 66 -5.79 -17.39 -10.14
N ARG A 67 -4.49 -17.52 -9.82
CA ARG A 67 -3.34 -17.38 -10.76
C ARG A 67 -3.55 -18.14 -12.07
N GLU A 68 -3.93 -19.40 -12.00
CA GLU A 68 -4.14 -20.18 -13.22
C GLU A 68 -5.22 -19.60 -14.15
N GLN A 69 -6.29 -19.05 -13.57
CA GLN A 69 -7.35 -18.41 -14.34
C GLN A 69 -6.85 -17.12 -14.98
N ARG A 70 -6.11 -16.27 -14.24
CA ARG A 70 -5.54 -15.03 -14.76
C ARG A 70 -4.57 -15.30 -15.89
N MET A 71 -3.66 -16.26 -15.71
CA MET A 71 -2.69 -16.62 -16.75
C MET A 71 -3.39 -17.17 -18.01
N ARG A 72 -4.46 -17.94 -17.88
CA ARG A 72 -5.24 -18.39 -19.05
C ARG A 72 -5.88 -17.22 -19.83
N GLU A 73 -6.34 -16.17 -19.13
CA GLU A 73 -6.86 -14.96 -19.77
C GLU A 73 -5.76 -14.19 -20.50
N ILE A 74 -4.61 -14.01 -19.86
CA ILE A 74 -3.43 -13.34 -20.46
C ILE A 74 -2.96 -14.08 -21.72
N TYR A 75 -2.81 -15.40 -21.66
CA TYR A 75 -2.36 -16.21 -22.82
C TYR A 75 -3.33 -16.21 -24.00
N ARG A 76 -4.62 -15.92 -23.78
CA ARG A 76 -5.64 -15.82 -24.85
C ARG A 76 -5.69 -14.46 -25.51
N ASP A 77 -5.09 -13.43 -24.91
CA ASP A 77 -5.05 -12.08 -25.44
C ASP A 77 -3.59 -11.69 -25.78
N PRO A 78 -3.23 -11.64 -27.09
CA PRO A 78 -1.84 -11.33 -27.49
C PRO A 78 -1.36 -9.96 -27.03
N ILE A 79 -2.25 -8.97 -26.89
CA ILE A 79 -1.87 -7.63 -26.43
C ILE A 79 -1.55 -7.66 -24.95
N ARG A 80 -2.41 -8.30 -24.16
CA ARG A 80 -2.16 -8.48 -22.71
C ARG A 80 -0.91 -9.31 -22.46
N LEU A 81 -0.69 -10.37 -23.23
CA LEU A 81 0.52 -11.20 -23.11
C LEU A 81 1.78 -10.37 -23.42
N ALA A 82 1.76 -9.58 -24.48
CA ALA A 82 2.88 -8.71 -24.82
C ALA A 82 3.14 -7.69 -23.69
N ALA A 83 2.10 -7.02 -23.18
CA ALA A 83 2.20 -6.10 -22.05
C ALA A 83 2.74 -6.76 -20.78
N PHE A 84 2.22 -7.94 -20.44
CA PHE A 84 2.67 -8.75 -19.30
C PHE A 84 4.18 -9.06 -19.37
N LEU A 85 4.67 -9.48 -20.55
CA LEU A 85 6.09 -9.77 -20.75
C LEU A 85 6.96 -8.50 -20.73
N VAL A 86 6.47 -7.38 -21.25
CA VAL A 86 7.19 -6.10 -21.20
C VAL A 86 7.30 -5.62 -19.75
N ILE A 87 6.20 -5.63 -18.98
CA ILE A 87 6.19 -5.23 -17.56
C ILE A 87 7.18 -6.09 -16.78
N ARG A 88 7.19 -7.42 -16.99
CA ARG A 88 8.15 -8.31 -16.35
C ARG A 88 9.59 -7.88 -16.59
N GLN A 89 9.96 -7.53 -17.81
CA GLN A 89 11.33 -7.21 -18.19
C GLN A 89 11.76 -5.77 -17.85
N THR A 90 10.81 -4.87 -17.63
CA THR A 90 11.08 -3.47 -17.31
C THR A 90 10.87 -3.20 -15.82
N VAL A 91 9.62 -2.92 -15.43
CA VAL A 91 9.26 -2.53 -14.06
C VAL A 91 9.44 -3.68 -13.06
N GLY A 92 9.29 -4.91 -13.51
CA GLY A 92 9.38 -6.12 -12.68
C GLY A 92 10.79 -6.69 -12.52
N GLU A 93 11.83 -6.06 -13.06
CA GLU A 93 13.23 -6.50 -12.93
C GLU A 93 13.48 -7.97 -13.38
N GLY A 94 12.67 -8.46 -14.32
CA GLY A 94 12.70 -9.85 -14.80
C GLY A 94 11.66 -10.76 -14.16
N HIS A 95 10.91 -10.29 -13.17
CA HIS A 95 9.91 -11.02 -12.40
C HIS A 95 8.49 -10.49 -12.63
N ASP A 96 7.50 -11.37 -12.39
CA ASP A 96 6.10 -10.94 -12.35
C ASP A 96 5.84 -10.20 -11.03
N GLN A 97 4.99 -9.18 -11.09
CA GLN A 97 4.60 -8.39 -9.93
C GLN A 97 3.17 -8.78 -9.53
N PHE A 98 3.01 -9.53 -8.46
CA PHE A 98 1.73 -10.10 -8.05
C PHE A 98 1.07 -9.41 -6.85
N ALA A 99 1.85 -8.76 -6.01
CA ALA A 99 1.37 -8.00 -4.87
C ALA A 99 2.11 -6.66 -4.79
N ASP A 100 1.40 -5.55 -4.91
CA ASP A 100 2.03 -4.23 -4.78
C ASP A 100 1.53 -3.51 -3.53
N ASP A 101 0.26 -3.15 -3.46
CA ASP A 101 -0.32 -2.44 -2.32
C ASP A 101 -1.54 -3.18 -1.78
N MET A 102 -1.85 -2.99 -0.50
CA MET A 102 -2.93 -3.72 0.15
C MET A 102 -3.52 -2.99 1.35
N TYR A 103 -4.83 -3.19 1.56
CA TYR A 103 -5.58 -2.63 2.68
C TYR A 103 -6.67 -3.60 3.13
N THR A 104 -6.99 -3.60 4.41
CA THR A 104 -8.13 -4.37 4.93
C THR A 104 -9.42 -3.57 4.87
N THR A 105 -10.55 -4.27 4.78
CA THR A 105 -11.86 -3.69 5.07
C THR A 105 -11.91 -3.20 6.51
N PRO A 106 -12.79 -2.23 6.87
CA PRO A 106 -12.85 -1.67 8.22
C PRO A 106 -13.11 -2.71 9.32
N ASP A 107 -13.85 -3.77 9.00
CA ASP A 107 -14.14 -4.87 9.93
C ASP A 107 -13.03 -5.92 10.01
N GLY A 108 -12.00 -5.80 9.17
CA GLY A 108 -10.89 -6.75 9.10
C GLY A 108 -11.27 -8.12 8.56
N SER A 109 -12.38 -8.24 7.82
CA SER A 109 -12.80 -9.52 7.25
C SER A 109 -12.11 -9.85 5.92
N SER A 110 -11.64 -8.84 5.19
CA SER A 110 -11.10 -8.99 3.85
C SER A 110 -9.84 -8.16 3.64
N LEU A 111 -8.99 -8.64 2.73
CA LEU A 111 -7.77 -7.97 2.27
C LEU A 111 -7.92 -7.56 0.80
N VAL A 112 -7.86 -6.28 0.52
CA VAL A 112 -7.89 -5.72 -0.83
C VAL A 112 -6.47 -5.52 -1.33
N VAL A 113 -6.12 -6.07 -2.50
CA VAL A 113 -4.76 -6.12 -3.03
C VAL A 113 -4.73 -5.64 -4.48
N SER A 114 -3.81 -4.72 -4.81
CA SER A 114 -3.47 -4.40 -6.19
C SER A 114 -2.44 -5.39 -6.73
N ARG A 115 -2.72 -5.95 -7.95
CA ARG A 115 -1.88 -6.95 -8.59
C ARG A 115 -1.39 -6.43 -9.96
N PRO A 116 -0.20 -5.81 -10.01
CA PRO A 116 0.27 -5.10 -11.21
C PRO A 116 0.30 -5.94 -12.48
N SER A 117 0.86 -7.15 -12.43
CA SER A 117 0.98 -8.02 -13.60
C SER A 117 -0.36 -8.56 -14.11
N PHE A 118 -1.38 -8.62 -13.26
CA PHE A 118 -2.74 -8.99 -13.65
C PHE A 118 -3.60 -7.79 -14.05
N ALA A 119 -3.11 -6.57 -13.80
CA ALA A 119 -3.81 -5.31 -14.04
C ALA A 119 -5.17 -5.25 -13.32
N ASP A 120 -5.24 -5.77 -12.10
CA ASP A 120 -6.48 -5.82 -11.35
C ASP A 120 -6.28 -5.51 -9.85
N VAL A 121 -7.41 -5.30 -9.20
CA VAL A 121 -7.54 -5.25 -7.73
C VAL A 121 -8.49 -6.35 -7.33
N VAL A 122 -8.17 -7.06 -6.27
CA VAL A 122 -9.02 -8.12 -5.71
C VAL A 122 -9.28 -7.88 -4.23
N SER A 123 -10.42 -8.36 -3.74
CA SER A 123 -10.65 -8.62 -2.33
C SER A 123 -10.55 -10.11 -2.06
N LEU A 124 -9.87 -10.45 -0.97
CA LEU A 124 -9.67 -11.80 -0.49
C LEU A 124 -10.25 -11.94 0.90
N SER A 125 -11.11 -12.93 1.11
CA SER A 125 -11.59 -13.26 2.44
C SER A 125 -10.44 -13.69 3.36
N LEU A 126 -10.23 -13.03 4.48
CA LEU A 126 -9.24 -13.41 5.49
C LEU A 126 -9.64 -14.69 6.24
N ALA A 127 -10.88 -15.16 6.09
CA ALA A 127 -11.33 -16.42 6.66
C ALA A 127 -11.03 -17.62 5.76
N THR A 128 -11.11 -17.46 4.41
CA THR A 128 -11.02 -18.59 3.46
C THR A 128 -9.89 -18.46 2.45
N GLY A 129 -9.31 -17.28 2.25
CA GLY A 129 -8.33 -17.00 1.19
C GLY A 129 -8.95 -16.94 -0.21
N GLU A 130 -10.28 -17.04 -0.34
CA GLU A 130 -10.93 -16.98 -1.64
C GLU A 130 -11.13 -15.54 -2.12
N VAL A 131 -11.10 -15.35 -3.45
CA VAL A 131 -11.42 -14.05 -4.07
C VAL A 131 -12.91 -13.76 -3.94
N GLU A 132 -13.27 -12.67 -3.31
CA GLU A 132 -14.67 -12.21 -3.11
C GLU A 132 -15.13 -11.35 -4.28
N TRP A 133 -14.28 -10.40 -4.69
CA TRP A 133 -14.54 -9.59 -5.87
C TRP A 133 -13.23 -9.27 -6.60
N ARG A 134 -13.35 -8.85 -7.84
CA ARG A 134 -12.25 -8.45 -8.69
C ARG A 134 -12.64 -7.28 -9.57
N PHE A 135 -11.78 -6.25 -9.62
CA PHE A 135 -11.92 -5.12 -10.51
C PHE A 135 -10.72 -5.05 -11.49
N GLN A 136 -11.00 -5.01 -12.79
CA GLN A 136 -9.99 -4.83 -13.82
C GLN A 136 -9.75 -3.33 -14.03
N VAL A 137 -8.53 -2.84 -13.77
CA VAL A 137 -8.19 -1.43 -13.99
C VAL A 137 -8.10 -1.09 -15.48
N ALA A 138 -8.21 0.19 -15.82
CA ALA A 138 -7.94 0.68 -17.17
C ALA A 138 -6.48 0.42 -17.55
N GLY A 139 -6.23 0.05 -18.82
CA GLY A 139 -4.91 -0.31 -19.29
C GLY A 139 -4.47 -1.72 -18.87
N VAL A 140 -3.18 -1.89 -18.58
CA VAL A 140 -2.55 -3.21 -18.41
C VAL A 140 -1.72 -3.32 -17.12
N ARG A 141 -1.79 -2.34 -16.21
CA ARG A 141 -1.08 -2.36 -14.92
C ARG A 141 -1.84 -1.60 -13.84
N ALA A 142 -2.19 -2.28 -12.76
CA ALA A 142 -2.55 -1.67 -11.49
C ALA A 142 -1.30 -1.22 -10.74
N ASP A 143 -1.42 -0.22 -9.87
CA ASP A 143 -0.31 0.31 -9.10
C ASP A 143 -0.79 0.64 -7.67
N HIS A 144 -0.22 1.66 -7.05
CA HIS A 144 -0.48 2.02 -5.66
C HIS A 144 -1.93 2.36 -5.38
N MET A 145 -2.32 2.10 -4.14
CA MET A 145 -3.65 2.37 -3.63
C MET A 145 -3.60 3.35 -2.45
N ALA A 146 -4.76 3.88 -2.09
CA ALA A 146 -5.00 4.57 -0.83
C ALA A 146 -6.43 4.32 -0.39
N VAL A 147 -6.65 4.18 0.92
CA VAL A 147 -7.99 4.05 1.52
C VAL A 147 -8.48 5.43 1.96
N SER A 148 -9.76 5.70 1.73
CA SER A 148 -10.42 6.92 2.21
C SER A 148 -10.40 7.00 3.75
N PRO A 149 -10.43 8.20 4.35
CA PRO A 149 -10.36 8.36 5.81
C PRO A 149 -11.46 7.64 6.59
N ASP A 150 -12.62 7.40 5.97
CA ASP A 150 -13.73 6.64 6.56
C ASP A 150 -13.63 5.12 6.32
N GLY A 151 -12.61 4.68 5.57
CA GLY A 151 -12.36 3.28 5.27
C GLY A 151 -13.31 2.65 4.24
N THR A 152 -14.21 3.43 3.62
CA THR A 152 -15.26 2.87 2.74
C THR A 152 -14.84 2.72 1.28
N GLN A 153 -13.81 3.43 0.86
CA GLN A 153 -13.35 3.45 -0.53
C GLN A 153 -11.85 3.18 -0.62
N VAL A 154 -11.45 2.62 -1.75
CA VAL A 154 -10.04 2.46 -2.12
C VAL A 154 -9.80 3.09 -3.49
N ALA A 155 -8.87 4.04 -3.55
CA ALA A 155 -8.36 4.61 -4.80
C ALA A 155 -7.22 3.74 -5.32
N VAL A 156 -7.20 3.44 -6.63
CA VAL A 156 -6.13 2.68 -7.28
C VAL A 156 -5.64 3.38 -8.53
N SER A 157 -4.33 3.51 -8.65
CA SER A 157 -3.68 4.05 -9.84
C SER A 157 -3.66 3.02 -10.96
N ALA A 158 -4.31 3.33 -12.09
CA ALA A 158 -4.21 2.58 -13.33
C ALA A 158 -3.05 3.14 -14.16
N SER A 159 -1.80 2.70 -13.85
CA SER A 159 -0.60 3.40 -14.30
C SER A 159 -0.43 3.44 -15.82
N THR A 160 -0.99 2.50 -16.56
CA THR A 160 -0.99 2.51 -18.03
C THR A 160 -2.31 3.03 -18.63
N GLY A 161 -3.29 3.32 -17.79
CA GLY A 161 -4.58 3.89 -18.17
C GLY A 161 -4.68 5.40 -17.92
N ASN A 162 -3.67 6.00 -17.30
CA ASN A 162 -3.58 7.42 -16.95
C ASN A 162 -4.82 7.93 -16.21
N ARG A 163 -5.23 7.17 -15.19
CA ARG A 163 -6.35 7.53 -14.34
C ARG A 163 -6.30 6.85 -12.98
N VAL A 164 -7.02 7.40 -12.04
CA VAL A 164 -7.34 6.75 -10.76
C VAL A 164 -8.76 6.23 -10.83
N HIS A 165 -8.96 4.98 -10.41
CA HIS A 165 -10.28 4.42 -10.11
C HIS A 165 -10.51 4.49 -8.60
N VAL A 166 -11.73 4.81 -8.18
CA VAL A 166 -12.14 4.75 -6.78
C VAL A 166 -13.23 3.69 -6.65
N LEU A 167 -12.97 2.69 -5.81
CA LEU A 167 -13.84 1.53 -5.64
C LEU A 167 -14.43 1.53 -4.22
N ASP A 168 -15.66 1.11 -4.09
CA ASP A 168 -16.21 0.69 -2.81
C ASP A 168 -15.40 -0.53 -2.31
N ILE A 169 -14.83 -0.44 -1.12
CA ILE A 169 -13.86 -1.42 -0.63
C ILE A 169 -14.48 -2.79 -0.33
N GLU A 170 -15.76 -2.84 0.02
CA GLU A 170 -16.46 -4.08 0.35
C GLU A 170 -16.93 -4.83 -0.90
N THR A 171 -17.34 -4.09 -1.94
CA THR A 171 -18.02 -4.69 -3.12
C THR A 171 -17.19 -4.67 -4.39
N GLY A 172 -16.11 -3.88 -4.44
CA GLY A 172 -15.31 -3.65 -5.65
C GLY A 172 -16.04 -2.87 -6.75
N VAL A 173 -17.21 -2.31 -6.45
CA VAL A 173 -17.96 -1.49 -7.42
C VAL A 173 -17.27 -0.14 -7.55
N GLU A 174 -17.03 0.27 -8.80
CA GLU A 174 -16.45 1.59 -9.07
C GLU A 174 -17.42 2.71 -8.67
N ALA A 175 -17.03 3.50 -7.68
CA ALA A 175 -17.76 4.71 -7.26
C ALA A 175 -17.52 5.85 -8.26
N GLY A 176 -16.32 5.94 -8.82
CA GLY A 176 -15.95 6.91 -9.83
C GLY A 176 -14.49 6.82 -10.24
N SER A 177 -14.07 7.73 -11.10
CA SER A 177 -12.69 7.81 -11.56
C SER A 177 -12.39 9.18 -12.14
N PHE A 178 -11.11 9.56 -12.16
CA PHE A 178 -10.67 10.81 -12.76
C PHE A 178 -9.39 10.63 -13.57
N PRO A 179 -9.16 11.46 -14.62
CA PRO A 179 -7.93 11.44 -15.39
C PRO A 179 -6.77 12.02 -14.58
N THR A 180 -5.56 11.58 -14.89
CA THR A 180 -4.32 12.04 -14.28
C THR A 180 -3.30 12.38 -15.35
N GLY A 181 -2.11 12.84 -14.98
CA GLY A 181 -0.95 12.80 -15.85
C GLY A 181 -0.54 11.37 -16.21
N ASP A 182 0.60 11.24 -16.87
CA ASP A 182 1.09 9.95 -17.35
C ASP A 182 1.67 9.10 -16.19
N LYS A 183 1.29 7.82 -16.15
CA LYS A 183 1.71 6.85 -15.15
C LYS A 183 1.40 7.31 -13.72
N PRO A 184 0.11 7.43 -13.35
CA PRO A 184 -0.29 7.65 -11.97
C PRO A 184 0.34 6.58 -11.07
N HIS A 185 0.81 7.01 -9.91
CA HIS A 185 1.59 6.19 -8.99
C HIS A 185 1.04 6.31 -7.57
N GLU A 186 1.50 7.26 -6.75
CA GLU A 186 1.08 7.41 -5.36
C GLU A 186 -0.29 8.10 -5.27
N ASN A 187 -1.12 7.63 -4.33
CA ASN A 187 -2.39 8.24 -3.96
C ASN A 187 -2.38 8.61 -2.48
N VAL A 188 -2.92 9.77 -2.14
CA VAL A 188 -3.06 10.21 -0.74
C VAL A 188 -4.38 10.94 -0.57
N TYR A 189 -5.23 10.48 0.36
CA TYR A 189 -6.39 11.23 0.81
C TYR A 189 -5.99 12.24 1.87
N THR A 190 -6.62 13.41 1.85
CA THR A 190 -6.47 14.45 2.87
C THR A 190 -7.77 14.68 3.62
N SER A 191 -7.68 15.22 4.84
CA SER A 191 -8.81 15.40 5.75
C SER A 191 -9.82 16.44 5.28
N ASP A 192 -9.43 17.31 4.34
CA ASP A 192 -10.30 18.31 3.70
C ASP A 192 -11.13 17.75 2.53
N GLY A 193 -11.09 16.41 2.33
CA GLY A 193 -11.90 15.72 1.31
C GLY A 193 -11.29 15.74 -0.08
N LEU A 194 -9.97 15.87 -0.18
CA LEU A 194 -9.27 15.79 -1.46
C LEU A 194 -8.51 14.46 -1.60
N LEU A 195 -8.34 14.03 -2.84
CA LEU A 195 -7.52 12.90 -3.23
C LEU A 195 -6.41 13.40 -4.16
N TRP A 196 -5.17 13.24 -3.69
CA TRP A 196 -3.95 13.64 -4.40
C TRP A 196 -3.36 12.42 -5.13
N ASN A 197 -3.06 12.57 -6.42
CA ASN A 197 -2.36 11.56 -7.20
C ASN A 197 -1.09 12.12 -7.81
N MET A 198 0.02 11.42 -7.70
CA MET A 198 1.32 11.78 -8.26
C MET A 198 1.58 10.94 -9.52
N SER A 199 1.75 11.61 -10.66
CA SER A 199 2.10 10.98 -11.94
C SER A 199 3.60 11.05 -12.18
N ILE A 200 4.22 9.90 -12.48
CA ILE A 200 5.68 9.76 -12.58
C ILE A 200 6.21 9.74 -14.01
N GLY A 201 5.32 9.68 -14.99
CA GLY A 201 5.70 9.56 -16.40
C GLY A 201 6.37 8.23 -16.73
N GLU A 202 6.98 8.16 -17.89
CA GLU A 202 7.67 6.94 -18.34
C GLU A 202 8.93 6.71 -17.53
N VAL A 203 9.09 5.49 -17.02
CA VAL A 203 10.26 5.00 -16.28
C VAL A 203 10.96 3.90 -17.08
N ASN A 204 12.22 3.60 -16.77
CA ASN A 204 13.01 2.53 -17.42
C ASN A 204 13.03 2.61 -18.96
N ASN A 205 12.96 3.81 -19.53
CA ASN A 205 12.87 3.98 -20.98
C ASN A 205 14.20 4.34 -21.66
N GLY A 206 15.32 4.30 -20.93
CA GLY A 206 16.63 4.67 -21.42
C GLY A 206 16.85 6.17 -21.69
N LEU A 207 15.87 7.02 -21.36
CA LEU A 207 15.93 8.47 -21.42
C LEU A 207 16.20 9.06 -20.03
N ASP A 208 17.21 8.57 -19.36
CA ASP A 208 17.56 8.88 -17.98
C ASP A 208 18.42 10.15 -17.81
N ASP A 209 18.72 10.86 -18.89
CA ASP A 209 19.29 12.20 -18.80
C ASP A 209 18.21 13.21 -18.34
N PRO A 210 18.41 13.97 -17.25
CA PRO A 210 17.45 14.98 -16.78
C PRO A 210 17.07 16.02 -17.83
N VAL A 211 17.99 16.32 -18.77
CA VAL A 211 17.72 17.22 -19.90
C VAL A 211 16.61 16.67 -20.81
N LEU A 212 16.38 15.36 -20.78
CA LEU A 212 15.36 14.67 -21.59
C LEU A 212 14.10 14.33 -20.78
N ASP A 213 14.00 14.73 -19.52
CA ASP A 213 12.84 14.44 -18.66
C ASP A 213 11.53 14.92 -19.26
N PHE A 214 11.54 16.03 -20.02
CA PHE A 214 10.35 16.54 -20.71
C PHE A 214 9.77 15.57 -21.78
N LEU A 215 10.52 14.54 -22.18
CA LEU A 215 10.05 13.50 -23.10
C LEU A 215 9.38 12.33 -22.40
N LYS A 216 9.36 12.32 -21.08
CA LYS A 216 8.83 11.20 -20.27
C LYS A 216 7.34 11.33 -19.94
N GLY A 217 6.62 12.25 -20.57
CA GLY A 217 5.19 12.44 -20.41
C GLY A 217 4.82 13.47 -19.32
N ASP A 218 3.53 13.54 -19.05
CA ASP A 218 2.92 14.53 -18.16
C ASP A 218 3.12 14.10 -16.69
N ARG A 219 3.99 14.81 -15.98
CA ARG A 219 4.37 14.54 -14.58
C ARG A 219 3.80 15.60 -13.66
N VAL A 220 2.54 15.44 -13.33
CA VAL A 220 1.79 16.38 -12.49
C VAL A 220 1.30 15.70 -11.23
N ILE A 221 1.04 16.51 -10.20
CA ILE A 221 0.19 16.09 -9.09
C ILE A 221 -1.23 16.52 -9.45
N THR A 222 -2.11 15.53 -9.63
CA THR A 222 -3.54 15.76 -9.86
C THR A 222 -4.26 15.72 -8.53
N VAL A 223 -5.05 16.74 -8.22
CA VAL A 223 -5.87 16.81 -7.01
C VAL A 223 -7.33 16.78 -7.43
N ALA A 224 -8.07 15.80 -6.95
CA ALA A 224 -9.50 15.64 -7.19
C ALA A 224 -10.28 15.78 -5.89
N ASP A 225 -11.51 16.24 -5.99
CA ASP A 225 -12.49 16.15 -4.93
C ASP A 225 -12.86 14.68 -4.71
N ALA A 226 -12.76 14.19 -3.48
CA ALA A 226 -12.91 12.77 -3.15
C ALA A 226 -14.36 12.27 -3.18
N GLU A 227 -15.35 13.15 -3.22
CA GLU A 227 -16.77 12.81 -3.30
C GLU A 227 -17.30 12.84 -4.75
N THR A 228 -16.89 13.87 -5.51
CA THR A 228 -17.37 14.08 -6.88
C THR A 228 -16.43 13.52 -7.96
N PHE A 229 -15.18 13.26 -7.60
CA PHE A 229 -14.09 12.83 -8.50
C PHE A 229 -13.77 13.87 -9.58
N GLU A 230 -14.16 15.12 -9.39
CA GLU A 230 -13.79 16.22 -10.27
C GLU A 230 -12.34 16.66 -9.96
N VAL A 231 -11.52 16.81 -11.00
CA VAL A 231 -10.18 17.38 -10.85
C VAL A 231 -10.31 18.86 -10.52
N VAL A 232 -9.88 19.24 -9.33
CA VAL A 232 -9.98 20.63 -8.82
C VAL A 232 -8.67 21.40 -8.97
N ARG A 233 -7.53 20.68 -9.11
CA ARG A 233 -6.21 21.29 -9.25
C ARG A 233 -5.24 20.34 -9.92
N GLU A 234 -4.34 20.89 -10.72
CA GLU A 234 -3.12 20.24 -11.21
C GLU A 234 -1.92 21.06 -10.77
N ILE A 235 -0.87 20.39 -10.29
CA ILE A 235 0.37 21.02 -9.85
C ILE A 235 1.49 20.49 -10.73
N ASP A 236 2.01 21.36 -11.59
CA ASP A 236 3.22 21.09 -12.35
C ASP A 236 4.45 21.25 -11.44
N MET A 237 5.07 20.14 -11.08
CA MET A 237 6.21 20.14 -10.15
C MET A 237 7.47 20.72 -10.82
N ARG A 238 7.57 20.71 -12.16
CA ARG A 238 8.68 21.35 -12.87
C ARG A 238 8.75 22.84 -12.57
N ASP A 239 7.62 23.53 -12.65
CA ASP A 239 7.53 24.95 -12.32
C ASP A 239 7.97 25.26 -10.88
N ARG A 240 7.61 24.38 -9.92
CA ARG A 240 7.94 24.56 -8.49
C ARG A 240 9.42 24.31 -8.23
N LEU A 241 10.02 23.32 -8.89
CA LEU A 241 11.43 23.04 -8.84
C LEU A 241 12.25 24.18 -9.44
N ASP A 242 11.85 24.69 -10.59
CA ASP A 242 12.53 25.80 -11.28
C ASP A 242 12.49 27.09 -10.42
N ASN A 243 11.33 27.40 -9.84
CA ASN A 243 11.18 28.55 -8.95
C ASN A 243 12.00 28.43 -7.65
N ALA A 244 12.30 27.20 -7.22
CA ALA A 244 13.16 26.91 -6.07
C ALA A 244 14.66 26.84 -6.41
N GLY A 245 15.03 27.00 -7.70
CA GLY A 245 16.43 26.85 -8.16
C GLY A 245 16.89 25.39 -8.25
N LEU A 246 15.95 24.44 -8.35
CA LEU A 246 16.16 23.00 -8.34
C LEU A 246 15.88 22.36 -9.71
N SER A 247 16.02 23.12 -10.80
CA SER A 247 15.75 22.67 -12.18
C SER A 247 16.58 21.46 -12.62
N HIS A 248 17.62 21.11 -11.88
CA HIS A 248 18.45 19.92 -12.12
C HIS A 248 17.84 18.62 -11.55
N LEU A 249 16.78 18.71 -10.74
CA LEU A 249 16.07 17.56 -10.21
C LEU A 249 14.95 17.12 -11.17
N SER A 250 14.63 15.85 -11.13
CA SER A 250 13.46 15.31 -11.84
C SER A 250 12.16 15.81 -11.19
N ASP A 251 11.14 16.03 -12.00
CA ASP A 251 9.78 16.40 -11.58
C ASP A 251 8.86 15.20 -11.33
N ALA A 252 9.37 13.98 -11.50
CA ALA A 252 8.63 12.75 -11.18
C ALA A 252 8.54 12.57 -9.66
N VAL A 253 7.42 12.97 -9.07
CA VAL A 253 7.15 12.80 -7.63
C VAL A 253 6.92 11.33 -7.33
N ARG A 254 7.73 10.83 -6.40
CA ARG A 254 7.74 9.45 -5.90
C ARG A 254 6.94 9.36 -4.59
N PRO A 255 7.19 8.37 -3.69
CA PRO A 255 6.49 8.32 -2.42
C PRO A 255 6.43 9.68 -1.73
N ALA A 256 5.27 9.97 -1.19
CA ALA A 256 4.99 11.23 -0.53
C ALA A 256 4.20 11.01 0.77
N THR A 257 4.38 11.92 1.73
CA THR A 257 3.67 11.90 3.01
C THR A 257 3.36 13.32 3.45
N PHE A 258 2.18 13.54 4.00
CA PHE A 258 1.82 14.83 4.58
C PHE A 258 2.31 14.97 6.03
N SER A 259 2.51 16.22 6.46
CA SER A 259 2.55 16.52 7.89
C SER A 259 1.18 16.24 8.52
N PRO A 260 1.09 15.98 9.86
CA PRO A 260 -0.19 15.69 10.51
C PRO A 260 -1.26 16.77 10.37
N ASP A 261 -0.86 18.03 10.18
CA ASP A 261 -1.72 19.16 9.91
C ASP A 261 -1.98 19.41 8.42
N GLU A 262 -1.44 18.51 7.56
CA GLU A 262 -1.53 18.55 6.09
C GLU A 262 -1.05 19.86 5.44
N SER A 263 -0.38 20.72 6.20
CA SER A 263 0.16 21.98 5.67
C SER A 263 1.40 21.80 4.81
N LYS A 264 2.10 20.66 4.95
CA LYS A 264 3.32 20.32 4.22
C LYS A 264 3.19 18.94 3.60
N LEU A 265 3.64 18.83 2.34
CA LEU A 265 3.87 17.56 1.66
C LEU A 265 5.39 17.32 1.59
N TYR A 266 5.83 16.18 2.08
CA TYR A 266 7.20 15.69 1.93
C TYR A 266 7.21 14.63 0.84
N PHE A 267 8.15 14.72 -0.11
CA PHE A 267 8.18 13.80 -1.24
C PHE A 267 9.59 13.57 -1.75
N GLN A 268 9.78 12.42 -2.36
CA GLN A 268 10.96 12.05 -3.12
C GLN A 268 10.73 12.31 -4.60
N VAL A 269 11.80 12.45 -5.38
CA VAL A 269 11.74 12.52 -6.85
C VAL A 269 12.74 11.55 -7.47
N SER A 270 12.49 11.16 -8.71
CA SER A 270 13.38 10.26 -9.45
C SER A 270 14.84 10.73 -9.40
N TYR A 271 15.77 9.79 -9.28
CA TYR A 271 17.23 9.97 -9.27
C TYR A 271 17.82 10.77 -8.10
N PHE A 272 17.00 11.27 -7.19
CA PHE A 272 17.47 12.11 -6.09
C PHE A 272 17.61 11.30 -4.78
N GLY A 273 18.78 11.39 -4.15
CA GLY A 273 19.03 10.81 -2.82
C GLY A 273 18.65 11.80 -1.72
N GLY A 274 17.38 11.78 -1.33
CA GLY A 274 16.82 12.70 -0.34
C GLY A 274 15.34 12.96 -0.55
N PHE A 275 14.85 14.09 -0.06
CA PHE A 275 13.45 14.49 -0.18
C PHE A 275 13.30 16.02 -0.17
N LEU A 276 12.11 16.48 -0.57
CA LEU A 276 11.72 17.87 -0.61
C LEU A 276 10.52 18.12 0.30
N GLU A 277 10.41 19.34 0.81
CA GLU A 277 9.23 19.84 1.52
C GLU A 277 8.52 20.87 0.65
N TYR A 278 7.24 20.64 0.42
CA TYR A 278 6.35 21.55 -0.30
C TYR A 278 5.30 22.12 0.65
N ASP A 279 5.13 23.43 0.62
CA ASP A 279 4.11 24.14 1.38
C ASP A 279 2.82 24.25 0.56
N VAL A 280 1.76 23.60 1.03
CA VAL A 280 0.49 23.47 0.31
C VAL A 280 -0.20 24.82 0.12
N ALA A 281 -0.14 25.70 1.14
CA ALA A 281 -0.82 27.00 1.12
C ALA A 281 -0.14 28.03 0.22
N THR A 282 1.20 28.03 0.18
CA THR A 282 1.96 28.97 -0.63
C THR A 282 2.34 28.44 -2.00
N ASP A 283 2.07 27.14 -2.26
CA ASP A 283 2.37 26.45 -3.51
C ASP A 283 3.86 26.51 -3.88
N ARG A 284 4.74 26.22 -2.90
CA ARG A 284 6.20 26.34 -3.07
C ARG A 284 6.97 25.23 -2.39
N ILE A 285 8.08 24.83 -2.98
CA ILE A 285 9.12 24.07 -2.31
C ILE A 285 9.84 24.99 -1.32
N THR A 286 9.84 24.61 -0.06
CA THR A 286 10.38 25.42 1.05
C THR A 286 11.70 24.93 1.57
N ARG A 287 11.93 23.60 1.56
CA ARG A 287 13.16 22.99 2.01
C ARG A 287 13.52 21.79 1.14
N THR A 288 14.82 21.48 1.10
CA THR A 288 15.35 20.28 0.42
C THR A 288 16.36 19.63 1.33
N LYS A 289 16.26 18.31 1.49
CA LYS A 289 17.23 17.50 2.22
C LYS A 289 17.92 16.55 1.26
N THR A 290 19.22 16.73 1.09
CA THR A 290 20.09 15.72 0.50
C THR A 290 20.60 14.80 1.59
N LEU A 291 20.52 13.51 1.38
CA LEU A 291 21.00 12.47 2.28
C LEU A 291 22.32 11.87 1.75
N PRO A 292 23.12 11.20 2.59
CA PRO A 292 24.33 10.55 2.13
C PRO A 292 24.06 9.58 0.98
N GLY A 293 24.91 9.62 -0.05
CA GLY A 293 24.83 8.74 -1.20
C GLY A 293 26.02 7.80 -1.23
N VAL A 294 25.79 6.50 -1.26
CA VAL A 294 26.82 5.47 -1.44
C VAL A 294 26.76 4.83 -2.82
N PHE A 295 25.60 4.89 -3.47
CA PHE A 295 25.44 4.40 -4.85
C PHE A 295 26.20 5.31 -5.83
N ASP A 296 27.16 4.74 -6.54
CA ASP A 296 27.99 5.38 -7.55
C ASP A 296 27.81 4.82 -8.98
N GLY A 297 26.84 3.90 -9.15
CA GLY A 297 26.45 3.33 -10.43
C GLY A 297 25.72 4.30 -11.35
N PRO A 298 25.54 3.94 -12.62
CA PRO A 298 24.80 4.77 -13.56
C PRO A 298 23.30 4.78 -13.23
N ARG A 299 22.58 5.83 -13.65
CA ARG A 299 21.13 5.95 -13.45
C ARG A 299 20.32 4.78 -14.00
N THR A 300 20.78 4.16 -15.09
CA THR A 300 20.15 2.98 -15.70
C THR A 300 20.10 1.75 -14.80
N GLU A 301 20.87 1.74 -13.72
CA GLU A 301 20.83 0.69 -12.69
C GLU A 301 19.88 1.04 -11.54
N MET A 302 19.36 2.26 -11.48
CA MET A 302 18.39 2.66 -10.46
C MET A 302 17.04 2.01 -10.75
N VAL A 303 16.53 1.27 -9.78
CA VAL A 303 15.25 0.56 -9.89
C VAL A 303 14.12 1.55 -10.17
N ASN A 304 13.46 1.37 -11.30
CA ASN A 304 12.36 2.23 -11.73
C ASN A 304 12.68 3.74 -11.65
N ASP A 305 13.92 4.13 -12.00
CA ASP A 305 14.42 5.51 -11.89
C ASP A 305 14.50 6.05 -10.45
N SER A 306 14.36 5.21 -9.43
CA SER A 306 14.36 5.62 -8.03
C SER A 306 15.73 5.43 -7.38
N ARG A 307 16.31 6.50 -6.86
CA ARG A 307 17.44 6.39 -5.93
C ARG A 307 16.96 6.09 -4.50
N HIS A 308 15.94 6.81 -4.06
CA HIS A 308 15.22 6.57 -2.81
C HIS A 308 13.75 6.30 -3.12
N HIS A 309 13.12 5.32 -2.45
CA HIS A 309 11.73 4.93 -2.67
C HIS A 309 11.04 4.45 -1.39
N GLY A 310 10.93 5.33 -0.42
CA GLY A 310 10.19 5.14 0.83
C GLY A 310 10.33 6.39 1.68
N LEU A 311 9.19 6.98 2.02
CA LEU A 311 9.14 8.18 2.85
C LEU A 311 7.85 8.17 3.66
N THR A 312 7.98 8.15 4.98
CA THR A 312 6.82 8.17 5.87
C THR A 312 6.98 9.15 7.00
N MET A 313 5.87 9.77 7.41
CA MET A 313 5.81 10.68 8.55
C MET A 313 5.43 9.91 9.80
N GLN A 314 6.17 10.12 10.90
CA GLN A 314 5.74 9.69 12.22
C GLN A 314 4.42 10.37 12.58
N PRO A 315 3.43 9.68 13.19
CA PRO A 315 2.14 10.27 13.53
C PRO A 315 2.21 11.51 14.43
N SER A 316 3.25 11.62 15.28
CA SER A 316 3.52 12.84 16.07
C SER A 316 3.93 14.04 15.20
N GLY A 317 4.41 13.80 14.00
CA GLY A 317 4.97 14.81 13.11
C GLY A 317 6.38 15.26 13.46
N GLU A 318 7.07 14.58 14.38
CA GLU A 318 8.43 14.96 14.81
C GLU A 318 9.49 14.41 13.87
N HIS A 319 9.27 13.21 13.29
CA HIS A 319 10.26 12.53 12.47
C HIS A 319 9.72 12.09 11.12
N LEU A 320 10.63 11.93 10.18
CA LEU A 320 10.45 11.28 8.89
C LEU A 320 11.32 10.03 8.85
N CYS A 321 10.79 8.94 8.32
CA CYS A 321 11.57 7.75 7.98
C CYS A 321 11.78 7.68 6.48
N VAL A 322 13.03 7.50 6.06
CA VAL A 322 13.46 7.50 4.66
C VAL A 322 14.14 6.18 4.32
N ALA A 323 13.66 5.53 3.25
CA ALA A 323 14.31 4.36 2.67
C ALA A 323 15.17 4.78 1.47
N GLY A 324 16.48 4.54 1.58
CA GLY A 324 17.48 4.85 0.56
C GLY A 324 17.75 3.64 -0.32
N THR A 325 16.84 3.31 -1.22
CA THR A 325 16.76 2.05 -1.98
C THR A 325 18.06 1.65 -2.67
N MET A 326 18.71 2.58 -3.38
CA MET A 326 19.97 2.31 -4.07
C MET A 326 21.20 2.60 -3.18
N ASP A 327 20.98 3.18 -2.03
CA ASP A 327 22.04 3.54 -1.09
C ASP A 327 22.14 2.58 0.10
N ASP A 328 21.33 1.50 0.12
CA ASP A 328 21.32 0.37 1.06
C ASP A 328 21.26 0.83 2.54
N TYR A 329 20.44 1.83 2.83
CA TYR A 329 20.17 2.26 4.20
C TYR A 329 18.75 2.78 4.41
N ALA A 330 18.31 2.76 5.65
CA ALA A 330 17.19 3.56 6.13
C ALA A 330 17.67 4.58 7.18
N VAL A 331 16.96 5.70 7.31
CA VAL A 331 17.32 6.75 8.25
C VAL A 331 16.10 7.48 8.78
N VAL A 332 16.13 7.77 10.08
CA VAL A 332 15.18 8.68 10.73
C VAL A 332 15.72 10.11 10.63
N VAL A 333 14.87 11.05 10.24
CA VAL A 333 15.24 12.47 10.08
C VAL A 333 14.33 13.31 10.96
N ASP A 334 14.90 14.18 11.79
CA ASP A 334 14.15 15.19 12.54
C ASP A 334 13.47 16.18 11.58
N ARG A 335 12.17 16.31 11.64
CA ARG A 335 11.40 17.13 10.70
C ARG A 335 11.66 18.63 10.86
N ALA A 336 11.88 19.11 12.06
CA ALA A 336 12.05 20.54 12.32
C ALA A 336 13.40 21.04 11.78
N THR A 337 14.47 20.29 11.99
CA THR A 337 15.83 20.65 11.62
C THR A 337 16.31 20.06 10.29
N LEU A 338 15.67 18.99 9.82
CA LEU A 338 16.11 18.08 8.74
C LEU A 338 17.48 17.43 9.04
N GLU A 339 17.84 17.29 10.31
CA GLU A 339 19.04 16.54 10.70
C GLU A 339 18.75 15.04 10.60
N ALA A 340 19.64 14.32 9.92
CA ALA A 340 19.57 12.87 9.79
C ALA A 340 20.22 12.21 11.01
N GLY A 341 19.53 11.22 11.56
CA GLY A 341 20.06 10.32 12.58
C GLY A 341 21.09 9.33 12.02
N PRO A 342 21.43 8.30 12.78
CA PRO A 342 22.30 7.23 12.30
C PRO A 342 21.73 6.53 11.07
N LEU A 343 22.58 6.18 10.10
CA LEU A 343 22.19 5.32 9.00
C LEU A 343 22.06 3.89 9.50
N VAL A 344 20.96 3.25 9.20
CA VAL A 344 20.72 1.82 9.47
C VAL A 344 20.97 1.04 8.19
N ASP A 345 21.97 0.16 8.22
CA ASP A 345 22.31 -0.71 7.12
C ASP A 345 21.16 -1.73 6.86
N VAL A 346 20.61 -1.71 5.66
CA VAL A 346 19.48 -2.52 5.16
C VAL A 346 19.64 -2.72 3.66
N ASP A 347 19.29 -3.88 3.14
CA ASP A 347 19.51 -4.24 1.75
C ASP A 347 18.34 -3.81 0.85
N LYS A 348 18.60 -2.86 -0.05
CA LYS A 348 17.66 -2.34 -1.04
C LYS A 348 16.28 -2.02 -0.42
N PRO A 349 16.21 -1.13 0.60
CA PRO A 349 14.94 -0.82 1.24
C PRO A 349 14.01 -0.14 0.24
N TYR A 350 12.80 -0.71 0.06
CA TYR A 350 11.89 -0.23 -0.98
C TYR A 350 10.74 0.63 -0.45
N TRP A 351 10.27 0.38 0.77
CA TRP A 351 9.16 1.11 1.38
C TRP A 351 9.43 1.43 2.84
N SER A 352 8.76 2.44 3.34
CA SER A 352 8.71 2.75 4.77
C SER A 352 7.26 2.99 5.24
N THR A 353 6.96 2.54 6.44
CA THR A 353 5.70 2.78 7.15
C THR A 353 5.97 2.94 8.64
N VAL A 354 4.92 2.96 9.46
CA VAL A 354 5.04 3.07 10.93
C VAL A 354 4.40 1.86 11.61
N THR A 355 4.87 1.54 12.81
CA THR A 355 4.18 0.58 13.72
C THR A 355 2.83 1.13 14.18
N GLY A 356 1.92 0.27 14.64
CA GLY A 356 0.59 0.65 15.08
C GLY A 356 0.58 1.69 16.21
N ASP A 357 1.58 1.63 17.09
CA ASP A 357 1.78 2.62 18.15
C ASP A 357 2.55 3.89 17.69
N GLY A 358 3.02 3.93 16.45
CA GLY A 358 3.80 5.04 15.90
C GLY A 358 5.21 5.20 16.49
N ALA A 359 5.70 4.22 17.25
CA ALA A 359 6.99 4.31 17.93
C ALA A 359 8.17 3.96 17.02
N ALA A 360 7.96 3.17 15.98
CA ALA A 360 9.02 2.74 15.08
C ALA A 360 8.65 2.91 13.61
N CYS A 361 9.65 3.20 12.81
CA CYS A 361 9.62 3.06 11.36
C CYS A 361 9.79 1.58 11.00
N VAL A 362 9.07 1.12 9.99
CA VAL A 362 9.19 -0.23 9.43
C VAL A 362 9.57 -0.11 7.98
N VAL A 363 10.66 -0.73 7.56
CA VAL A 363 11.12 -0.74 6.17
C VAL A 363 11.13 -2.14 5.61
N SER A 364 10.67 -2.30 4.35
CA SER A 364 10.84 -3.52 3.58
C SER A 364 12.21 -3.55 2.93
N GLU A 365 12.92 -4.67 3.03
CA GLU A 365 14.23 -4.89 2.41
C GLU A 365 14.07 -5.85 1.23
N SER A 366 13.84 -5.29 0.04
CA SER A 366 13.56 -6.09 -1.16
C SER A 366 14.77 -6.87 -1.67
N GLY A 367 15.98 -6.50 -1.25
CA GLY A 367 17.20 -7.23 -1.56
C GLY A 367 17.50 -8.40 -0.62
N ALA A 368 16.85 -8.46 0.54
CA ALA A 368 17.13 -9.46 1.59
C ALA A 368 15.91 -10.28 2.02
N ASP A 369 14.73 -10.10 1.38
CA ASP A 369 13.49 -10.79 1.72
C ASP A 369 13.12 -10.69 3.20
N GLN A 370 13.23 -9.48 3.74
CA GLN A 370 12.97 -9.21 5.15
C GLN A 370 12.34 -7.84 5.38
N VAL A 371 11.87 -7.63 6.61
CA VAL A 371 11.36 -6.34 7.09
C VAL A 371 12.11 -5.96 8.35
N THR A 372 12.53 -4.70 8.44
CA THR A 372 13.27 -4.16 9.59
C THR A 372 12.51 -3.03 10.26
N SER A 373 12.46 -3.02 11.58
CA SER A 373 11.95 -1.91 12.39
C SER A 373 13.08 -1.07 12.98
N ILE A 374 12.87 0.25 13.01
CA ILE A 374 13.82 1.26 13.49
C ILE A 374 13.08 2.18 14.45
N ASP A 375 13.55 2.27 15.67
CA ASP A 375 12.97 3.13 16.70
C ASP A 375 13.16 4.62 16.32
N PHE A 376 12.09 5.40 16.37
CA PHE A 376 12.12 6.80 15.95
C PHE A 376 12.95 7.70 16.87
N GLU A 377 12.98 7.42 18.18
CA GLU A 377 13.69 8.27 19.16
C GLU A 377 15.21 8.09 19.06
N THR A 378 15.63 6.83 18.87
CA THR A 378 17.06 6.48 18.89
C THR A 378 17.68 6.36 17.50
N GLY A 379 16.85 6.18 16.47
CA GLY A 379 17.29 5.85 15.10
C GLY A 379 17.97 4.48 15.00
N GLN A 380 17.76 3.58 15.96
CA GLN A 380 18.41 2.26 16.00
C GLN A 380 17.48 1.15 15.52
N LYS A 381 18.07 0.15 14.88
CA LYS A 381 17.38 -1.09 14.50
C LYS A 381 16.87 -1.81 15.76
N VAL A 382 15.59 -2.17 15.75
CA VAL A 382 14.93 -2.93 16.83
C VAL A 382 14.85 -4.41 16.48
N ALA A 383 14.32 -4.73 15.29
CA ALA A 383 14.13 -6.08 14.81
C ALA A 383 14.34 -6.17 13.31
N SER A 384 14.70 -7.36 12.81
CA SER A 384 14.60 -7.74 11.41
C SER A 384 14.01 -9.14 11.33
N VAL A 385 13.01 -9.35 10.47
CA VAL A 385 12.33 -10.63 10.33
C VAL A 385 12.22 -11.02 8.85
N PRO A 386 12.45 -12.30 8.50
CA PRO A 386 12.27 -12.77 7.13
C PRO A 386 10.78 -12.77 6.74
N VAL A 387 10.51 -12.50 5.47
CA VAL A 387 9.20 -12.53 4.83
C VAL A 387 9.30 -13.27 3.48
N GLY A 388 8.32 -13.12 2.59
CA GLY A 388 8.41 -13.71 1.24
C GLY A 388 9.29 -12.90 0.29
N ASP A 389 9.29 -13.30 -1.00
CA ASP A 389 10.22 -12.83 -2.03
C ASP A 389 9.91 -11.38 -2.46
N HIS A 390 10.94 -10.54 -2.41
CA HIS A 390 10.94 -9.14 -2.84
C HIS A 390 9.84 -8.30 -2.16
N PRO A 391 9.88 -8.14 -0.82
CA PRO A 391 8.90 -7.34 -0.11
C PRO A 391 8.96 -5.88 -0.56
N GLN A 392 7.80 -5.31 -0.90
CA GLN A 392 7.67 -3.92 -1.30
C GLN A 392 6.83 -3.14 -0.28
N ARG A 393 5.51 -3.06 -0.46
CA ARG A 393 4.65 -2.30 0.44
C ARG A 393 4.46 -2.99 1.78
N VAL A 394 4.45 -2.17 2.83
CA VAL A 394 4.03 -2.58 4.18
C VAL A 394 2.90 -1.66 4.62
N ARG A 395 1.78 -2.23 5.06
CA ARG A 395 0.60 -1.47 5.46
C ARG A 395 0.06 -1.95 6.81
N LEU A 396 -0.37 -1.02 7.64
CA LEU A 396 -1.20 -1.34 8.79
C LEU A 396 -2.58 -1.80 8.32
N GLY A 397 -3.12 -2.77 9.01
CA GLY A 397 -4.46 -3.29 8.80
C GLY A 397 -4.94 -4.08 9.99
N THR A 398 -6.09 -4.72 9.86
CA THR A 398 -6.70 -5.51 10.93
C THR A 398 -7.04 -6.90 10.43
N VAL A 399 -6.95 -7.88 11.34
CA VAL A 399 -7.38 -9.26 11.12
C VAL A 399 -8.37 -9.69 12.20
N PRO A 400 -9.23 -10.70 11.95
CA PRO A 400 -10.06 -11.26 13.01
C PRO A 400 -9.23 -11.74 14.19
N ALA A 401 -9.77 -11.61 15.38
CA ALA A 401 -9.06 -12.04 16.59
C ALA A 401 -8.65 -13.52 16.51
N GLY A 402 -7.36 -13.79 16.79
CA GLY A 402 -6.81 -15.14 16.74
C GLY A 402 -6.58 -15.68 15.33
N TRP A 403 -6.64 -14.83 14.32
CA TRP A 403 -6.24 -15.18 12.96
C TRP A 403 -4.74 -15.51 12.91
N SER A 404 -4.37 -16.56 12.18
CA SER A 404 -2.98 -17.05 12.12
C SER A 404 -2.60 -17.53 10.70
N GLY A 405 -3.23 -16.93 9.69
CA GLY A 405 -3.04 -17.29 8.29
C GLY A 405 -4.24 -18.07 7.73
N VAL A 406 -4.29 -18.15 6.41
CA VAL A 406 -5.24 -18.98 5.65
C VAL A 406 -4.44 -20.15 5.11
N GLY A 407 -4.76 -21.35 5.61
CA GLY A 407 -4.07 -22.59 5.25
C GLY A 407 -4.52 -23.20 3.94
#